data_513861a9a5837ebf3f9ca6b9d0237391
#
_entry.id   513861a9a5837ebf3f9ca6b9d0237391
#
_cell.length_a   1.000
_cell.length_b   1.000
_cell.length_c   1.000
_cell.angle_alpha   90.00
_cell.angle_beta   90.00
_cell.angle_gamma   90.00
#
_symmetry.space_group_name_H-M   'P 1'
#
loop_
_entity.id
_entity.type
_entity.pdbx_description
1 polymer ?
#
loop_
_entity_poly.entity_id
_entity_poly.type
_entity_poly.pdbx_seq_one_letter_code
_entity_poly.pdbx_strand_id
1 'polypeptide(L)'
;MDNMKLWQSVCVTDPKAVKPITGKQYKGNSPKPYWVIQRATEVFGPCGLGWGVQILSERFERFGDEALHIAHVMVWYMQDGKRCEIEQMGQTRAAYISAAGKHIVDEDAPKKSATDGMVKCLSMLGFAGDIFSGQWDDSKYVAWAAEETKRREMPTITEKQAADVVALIQEVGADKVAFLAWVEKMAGHPVPTEQDIPAAALDTVTKTLEKKRTQKAAA
;
A
#
# COMPACT_ATOMS: atom_id res chain seq x y z
N MET A 1 -8.29 15.75 12.00
CA MET A 1 -7.43 14.71 11.42
C MET A 1 -8.28 13.80 10.56
N ASP A 2 -7.85 13.47 9.36
CA ASP A 2 -8.52 12.44 8.56
C ASP A 2 -7.99 11.06 8.99
N ASN A 3 -8.80 10.36 9.77
CA ASN A 3 -8.45 9.05 10.32
C ASN A 3 -8.31 7.95 9.25
N MET A 4 -8.83 8.19 8.04
CA MET A 4 -8.77 7.24 6.93
C MET A 4 -7.59 7.48 5.98
N LYS A 5 -6.82 8.55 6.17
CA LYS A 5 -5.73 8.93 5.26
C LYS A 5 -4.71 7.80 5.07
N LEU A 6 -4.24 7.20 6.16
CA LEU A 6 -3.31 6.08 6.10
C LEU A 6 -3.94 4.89 5.36
N TRP A 7 -5.14 4.48 5.79
CA TRP A 7 -5.86 3.37 5.19
C TRP A 7 -6.02 3.53 3.67
N GLN A 8 -6.50 4.68 3.23
CA GLN A 8 -6.73 4.97 1.80
C GLN A 8 -5.43 4.95 0.99
N SER A 9 -4.30 5.31 1.59
CA SER A 9 -3.00 5.32 0.90
C SER A 9 -2.42 3.92 0.67
N VAL A 10 -2.80 2.91 1.48
CA VAL A 10 -2.17 1.58 1.50
C VAL A 10 -3.11 0.41 1.19
N CYS A 11 -4.44 0.66 1.11
CA CYS A 11 -5.42 -0.43 1.03
C CYS A 11 -5.53 -1.10 -0.35
N VAL A 12 -5.10 -0.44 -1.42
CA VAL A 12 -5.14 -1.01 -2.77
C VAL A 12 -3.85 -1.77 -3.04
N THR A 13 -3.99 -3.06 -3.35
CA THR A 13 -2.86 -3.97 -3.59
C THR A 13 -2.51 -4.02 -5.08
N ASP A 14 -1.22 -3.95 -5.39
CA ASP A 14 -0.73 -4.22 -6.75
C ASP A 14 -1.09 -5.66 -7.15
N PRO A 15 -1.75 -5.88 -8.31
CA PRO A 15 -2.03 -7.22 -8.83
C PRO A 15 -0.81 -8.15 -8.88
N LYS A 16 0.37 -7.61 -9.17
CA LYS A 16 1.64 -8.36 -9.16
C LYS A 16 2.03 -8.86 -7.77
N ALA A 17 1.48 -8.25 -6.72
CA ALA A 17 1.73 -8.59 -5.32
C ALA A 17 0.70 -9.52 -4.71
N VAL A 18 -0.29 -9.96 -5.48
CA VAL A 18 -1.32 -10.90 -5.04
C VAL A 18 -0.98 -12.32 -5.48
N LYS A 19 -1.27 -13.28 -4.63
CA LYS A 19 -1.15 -14.70 -4.92
C LYS A 19 -2.37 -15.48 -4.44
N PRO A 20 -2.82 -16.51 -5.17
CA PRO A 20 -3.89 -17.38 -4.70
C PRO A 20 -3.44 -18.16 -3.46
N ILE A 21 -4.36 -18.39 -2.54
CA ILE A 21 -4.16 -19.29 -1.41
C ILE A 21 -4.24 -20.72 -1.93
N THR A 22 -3.18 -21.50 -1.66
CA THR A 22 -3.09 -22.93 -2.04
C THR A 22 -2.96 -23.80 -0.80
N GLY A 23 -3.36 -25.08 -0.92
CA GLY A 23 -3.26 -26.04 0.19
C GLY A 23 -4.23 -25.82 1.34
N LYS A 24 -5.28 -25.02 1.14
CA LYS A 24 -6.39 -24.81 2.08
C LYS A 24 -7.69 -25.34 1.48
N GLN A 25 -8.67 -25.62 2.33
CA GLN A 25 -10.02 -26.08 1.89
C GLN A 25 -10.84 -24.93 1.30
N TYR A 26 -10.46 -23.68 1.54
CA TYR A 26 -11.10 -22.49 1.00
C TYR A 26 -10.24 -21.85 -0.10
N LYS A 27 -10.90 -21.18 -1.04
CA LYS A 27 -10.26 -20.36 -2.05
C LYS A 27 -10.16 -18.93 -1.56
N GLY A 28 -9.19 -18.20 -2.04
CA GLY A 28 -9.00 -16.80 -1.72
C GLY A 28 -7.64 -16.29 -2.21
N ASN A 29 -7.36 -15.06 -1.90
CA ASN A 29 -6.13 -14.38 -2.26
C ASN A 29 -5.36 -13.95 -1.01
N SER A 30 -4.06 -13.82 -1.13
CA SER A 30 -3.20 -13.27 -0.07
C SER A 30 -2.15 -12.34 -0.66
N PRO A 31 -1.75 -11.28 0.06
CA PRO A 31 -0.66 -10.43 -0.40
C PRO A 31 0.67 -11.16 -0.30
N LYS A 32 1.62 -10.81 -1.17
CA LYS A 32 3.01 -11.21 -1.00
C LYS A 32 3.62 -10.43 0.18
N PRO A 33 4.17 -11.10 1.20
CA PRO A 33 4.66 -10.42 2.41
C PRO A 33 5.71 -9.34 2.13
N TYR A 34 6.62 -9.56 1.18
CA TYR A 34 7.64 -8.58 0.84
C TYR A 34 7.07 -7.28 0.25
N TRP A 35 5.97 -7.35 -0.50
CA TRP A 35 5.27 -6.16 -0.94
C TRP A 35 4.69 -5.36 0.25
N VAL A 36 4.12 -6.08 1.24
CA VAL A 36 3.62 -5.42 2.46
C VAL A 36 4.75 -4.74 3.24
N ILE A 37 5.92 -5.40 3.35
CA ILE A 37 7.13 -4.83 3.94
C ILE A 37 7.60 -3.58 3.18
N GLN A 38 7.63 -3.65 1.85
CA GLN A 38 8.00 -2.51 1.01
C GLN A 38 7.05 -1.34 1.26
N ARG A 39 5.73 -1.58 1.22
CA ARG A 39 4.72 -0.54 1.47
C ARG A 39 4.84 0.06 2.87
N ALA A 40 5.09 -0.75 3.90
CA ALA A 40 5.33 -0.26 5.26
C ALA A 40 6.59 0.63 5.32
N THR A 41 7.66 0.24 4.60
CA THR A 41 8.90 1.03 4.51
C THR A 41 8.68 2.35 3.78
N GLU A 42 7.88 2.39 2.72
CA GLU A 42 7.54 3.62 2.00
C GLU A 42 6.75 4.60 2.87
N VAL A 43 5.88 4.09 3.74
CA VAL A 43 5.02 4.91 4.60
C VAL A 43 5.72 5.37 5.89
N PHE A 44 6.42 4.45 6.56
CA PHE A 44 6.95 4.69 7.90
C PHE A 44 8.47 4.95 7.90
N GLY A 45 9.15 4.75 6.78
CA GLY A 45 10.61 4.79 6.69
C GLY A 45 11.25 3.42 6.89
N PRO A 46 12.60 3.35 6.96
CA PRO A 46 13.33 2.08 7.06
C PRO A 46 12.91 1.24 8.27
N CYS A 47 12.80 -0.09 8.05
CA CYS A 47 12.57 -1.04 9.15
C CYS A 47 13.71 -0.95 10.19
N GLY A 48 13.35 -0.90 11.47
CA GLY A 48 14.27 -0.65 12.58
C GLY A 48 14.39 0.81 12.98
N LEU A 49 13.96 1.76 12.12
CA LEU A 49 13.94 3.20 12.40
C LEU A 49 12.52 3.77 12.44
N GLY A 50 11.75 3.62 11.39
CA GLY A 50 10.39 4.13 11.30
C GLY A 50 9.32 3.12 11.69
N TRP A 51 9.62 1.85 11.60
CA TRP A 51 8.77 0.73 12.01
C TRP A 51 9.62 -0.51 12.26
N GLY A 52 9.03 -1.55 12.84
CA GLY A 52 9.70 -2.81 13.06
C GLY A 52 8.79 -3.90 13.60
N VAL A 53 9.34 -5.11 13.70
CA VAL A 53 8.63 -6.31 14.13
C VAL A 53 9.32 -6.89 15.36
N GLN A 54 8.53 -7.35 16.33
CA GLN A 54 9.01 -8.06 17.51
C GLN A 54 8.17 -9.33 17.69
N ILE A 55 8.82 -10.45 17.93
CA ILE A 55 8.19 -11.69 18.39
C ILE A 55 8.13 -11.62 19.91
N LEU A 56 6.91 -11.50 20.45
CA LEU A 56 6.67 -11.41 21.88
C LEU A 56 6.73 -12.78 22.55
N SER A 57 6.19 -13.78 21.89
CA SER A 57 6.25 -15.18 22.31
C SER A 57 6.00 -16.11 21.12
N GLU A 58 6.47 -17.34 21.25
CA GLU A 58 6.18 -18.40 20.27
C GLU A 58 6.02 -19.74 21.00
N ARG A 59 5.25 -20.64 20.38
CA ARG A 59 5.03 -21.97 20.91
C ARG A 59 4.61 -22.96 19.83
N PHE A 60 4.81 -24.23 20.13
CA PHE A 60 4.22 -25.33 19.37
C PHE A 60 3.05 -25.92 20.14
N GLU A 61 1.91 -26.08 19.46
CA GLU A 61 0.76 -26.78 19.99
C GLU A 61 0.52 -28.06 19.18
N ARG A 62 0.24 -29.15 19.87
CA ARG A 62 -0.02 -30.46 19.25
C ARG A 62 -1.49 -30.81 19.32
N PHE A 63 -1.99 -31.37 18.20
CA PHE A 63 -3.34 -31.87 18.04
C PHE A 63 -3.26 -33.24 17.37
N GLY A 64 -3.13 -34.33 18.17
CA GLY A 64 -2.85 -35.66 17.65
C GLY A 64 -1.51 -35.70 16.88
N ASP A 65 -1.57 -36.10 15.62
CA ASP A 65 -0.41 -36.17 14.73
C ASP A 65 -0.04 -34.83 14.06
N GLU A 66 -0.80 -33.78 14.33
CA GLU A 66 -0.52 -32.45 13.81
C GLU A 66 0.16 -31.56 14.88
N ALA A 67 1.01 -30.65 14.44
CA ALA A 67 1.54 -29.58 15.27
C ALA A 67 1.41 -28.23 14.55
N LEU A 68 0.99 -27.22 15.30
CA LEU A 68 0.96 -25.84 14.86
C LEU A 68 2.09 -25.07 15.53
N HIS A 69 2.80 -24.25 14.79
CA HIS A 69 3.60 -23.18 15.36
C HIS A 69 2.77 -21.91 15.42
N ILE A 70 2.75 -21.27 16.58
CA ILE A 70 2.02 -20.04 16.85
C ILE A 70 3.02 -18.99 17.34
N ALA A 71 3.03 -17.83 16.69
CA ALA A 71 3.83 -16.69 17.08
C ALA A 71 2.93 -15.51 17.48
N HIS A 72 3.19 -14.92 18.64
CA HIS A 72 2.61 -13.64 19.03
C HIS A 72 3.54 -12.54 18.56
N VAL A 73 3.08 -11.74 17.61
CA VAL A 73 3.89 -10.75 16.90
C VAL A 73 3.36 -9.36 17.20
N MET A 74 4.26 -8.43 17.47
CA MET A 74 3.99 -7.01 17.58
C MET A 74 4.68 -6.28 16.44
N VAL A 75 3.96 -5.40 15.76
CA VAL A 75 4.50 -4.39 14.86
C VAL A 75 4.44 -3.04 15.55
N TRP A 76 5.57 -2.35 15.61
CA TRP A 76 5.62 -0.96 16.04
C TRP A 76 5.90 -0.04 14.85
N TYR A 77 5.38 1.18 14.88
CA TYR A 77 5.59 2.20 13.86
C TYR A 77 5.54 3.59 14.47
N MET A 78 6.16 4.56 13.80
CA MET A 78 6.16 5.94 14.23
C MET A 78 5.07 6.71 13.47
N GLN A 79 4.22 7.40 14.23
CA GLN A 79 3.20 8.30 13.69
C GLN A 79 3.16 9.59 14.51
N ASP A 80 3.31 10.74 13.85
CA ASP A 80 3.30 12.07 14.49
C ASP A 80 4.30 12.16 15.68
N GLY A 81 5.49 11.56 15.50
CA GLY A 81 6.55 11.52 16.53
C GLY A 81 6.28 10.56 17.70
N LYS A 82 5.19 9.79 17.66
CA LYS A 82 4.83 8.81 18.69
C LYS A 82 5.05 7.40 18.18
N ARG A 83 5.53 6.52 19.06
CA ARG A 83 5.58 5.08 18.81
C ARG A 83 4.20 4.49 19.06
N CYS A 84 3.68 3.80 18.05
CA CYS A 84 2.41 3.06 18.07
C CYS A 84 2.70 1.57 17.93
N GLU A 85 1.84 0.72 18.46
CA GLU A 85 2.03 -0.74 18.49
C GLU A 85 0.73 -1.46 18.18
N ILE A 86 0.83 -2.56 17.42
CA ILE A 86 -0.28 -3.46 17.11
C ILE A 86 0.21 -4.88 17.28
N GLU A 87 -0.58 -5.72 17.94
CA GLU A 87 -0.26 -7.12 18.19
C GLU A 87 -1.23 -8.04 17.45
N GLN A 88 -0.71 -9.14 16.91
CA GLN A 88 -1.48 -10.19 16.27
C GLN A 88 -0.82 -11.55 16.41
N MET A 89 -1.65 -12.59 16.26
CA MET A 89 -1.19 -13.97 16.20
C MET A 89 -0.97 -14.40 14.76
N GLY A 90 0.19 -14.99 14.48
CA GLY A 90 0.46 -15.73 13.26
C GLY A 90 0.59 -17.21 13.53
N GLN A 91 0.14 -18.06 12.60
CA GLN A 91 0.20 -19.50 12.80
C GLN A 91 0.47 -20.27 11.52
N THR A 92 1.20 -21.37 11.66
CA THR A 92 1.54 -22.25 10.54
C THR A 92 1.57 -23.70 11.01
N ARG A 93 1.09 -24.59 10.15
CA ARG A 93 1.20 -26.03 10.38
C ARG A 93 2.68 -26.44 10.30
N ALA A 94 3.23 -26.91 11.42
CA ALA A 94 4.64 -27.28 11.58
C ALA A 94 4.89 -28.77 11.36
N ALA A 95 3.94 -29.64 11.74
CA ALA A 95 3.99 -31.06 11.44
C ALA A 95 2.58 -31.56 11.09
N TYR A 96 2.48 -32.45 10.11
CA TYR A 96 1.19 -33.01 9.68
C TYR A 96 1.38 -34.24 8.79
N ILE A 97 0.30 -35.00 8.63
CA ILE A 97 0.25 -36.08 7.65
C ILE A 97 -0.32 -35.52 6.35
N SER A 98 0.42 -35.68 5.25
CA SER A 98 -0.05 -35.27 3.92
C SER A 98 -1.19 -36.18 3.43
N ALA A 99 -1.90 -35.73 2.38
CA ALA A 99 -2.93 -36.56 1.72
C ALA A 99 -2.41 -37.90 1.19
N ALA A 100 -1.10 -38.03 0.96
CA ALA A 100 -0.44 -39.26 0.57
C ALA A 100 0.06 -40.12 1.75
N GLY A 101 -0.35 -39.79 2.98
CA GLY A 101 0.03 -40.50 4.20
C GLY A 101 1.47 -40.30 4.68
N LYS A 102 2.19 -39.31 4.13
CA LYS A 102 3.56 -38.99 4.57
C LYS A 102 3.56 -38.01 5.73
N HIS A 103 4.39 -38.29 6.74
CA HIS A 103 4.71 -37.32 7.77
C HIS A 103 5.55 -36.18 7.16
N ILE A 104 5.07 -34.96 7.32
CA ILE A 104 5.73 -33.71 6.87
C ILE A 104 6.12 -32.94 8.12
N VAL A 105 7.35 -32.46 8.15
CA VAL A 105 7.84 -31.46 9.11
C VAL A 105 8.23 -30.22 8.33
N ASP A 106 7.61 -29.09 8.63
CA ASP A 106 7.92 -27.79 8.04
C ASP A 106 8.88 -27.03 8.95
N GLU A 107 10.16 -27.10 8.66
CA GLU A 107 11.22 -26.42 9.43
C GLU A 107 11.14 -24.88 9.34
N ASP A 108 10.46 -24.37 8.31
CA ASP A 108 10.21 -22.94 8.13
C ASP A 108 8.95 -22.44 8.87
N ALA A 109 8.22 -23.30 9.58
CA ALA A 109 6.99 -22.92 10.27
C ALA A 109 7.15 -21.71 11.19
N PRO A 110 8.24 -21.54 11.98
CA PRO A 110 8.44 -20.35 12.81
C PRO A 110 8.53 -19.06 11.98
N LYS A 111 9.30 -19.05 10.90
CA LYS A 111 9.43 -17.89 9.99
C LYS A 111 8.10 -17.53 9.33
N LYS A 112 7.34 -18.55 8.91
CA LYS A 112 6.03 -18.36 8.28
C LYS A 112 5.01 -17.79 9.26
N SER A 113 4.99 -18.27 10.50
CA SER A 113 4.10 -17.75 11.55
C SER A 113 4.43 -16.32 11.92
N ALA A 114 5.71 -15.97 12.08
CA ALA A 114 6.14 -14.60 12.32
C ALA A 114 5.72 -13.66 11.17
N THR A 115 5.90 -14.10 9.93
CA THR A 115 5.49 -13.35 8.74
C THR A 115 3.97 -13.20 8.65
N ASP A 116 3.20 -14.23 8.96
CA ASP A 116 1.74 -14.18 9.00
C ASP A 116 1.24 -13.17 10.03
N GLY A 117 1.80 -13.20 11.27
CA GLY A 117 1.48 -12.25 12.32
C GLY A 117 1.80 -10.80 11.93
N MET A 118 2.99 -10.57 11.35
CA MET A 118 3.38 -9.24 10.84
C MET A 118 2.40 -8.71 9.80
N VAL A 119 2.04 -9.52 8.81
CA VAL A 119 1.09 -9.12 7.76
C VAL A 119 -0.28 -8.81 8.36
N LYS A 120 -0.75 -9.58 9.35
CA LYS A 120 -1.99 -9.31 10.06
C LYS A 120 -1.94 -8.02 10.88
N CYS A 121 -0.83 -7.71 11.54
CA CYS A 121 -0.65 -6.41 12.20
C CYS A 121 -0.81 -5.26 11.20
N LEU A 122 -0.07 -5.32 10.09
CA LEU A 122 -0.08 -4.27 9.07
C LEU A 122 -1.46 -4.16 8.37
N SER A 123 -2.19 -5.26 8.21
CA SER A 123 -3.54 -5.23 7.63
C SER A 123 -4.54 -4.44 8.48
N MET A 124 -4.34 -4.36 9.78
CA MET A 124 -5.17 -3.52 10.67
C MET A 124 -4.95 -2.02 10.44
N LEU A 125 -3.84 -1.65 9.82
CA LEU A 125 -3.57 -0.28 9.36
C LEU A 125 -4.05 -0.02 7.93
N GLY A 126 -4.60 -1.04 7.27
CA GLY A 126 -5.11 -0.96 5.91
C GLY A 126 -4.21 -1.58 4.84
N PHE A 127 -2.98 -2.00 5.16
CA PHE A 127 -2.10 -2.64 4.17
C PHE A 127 -2.75 -3.89 3.59
N ALA A 128 -2.90 -3.92 2.26
CA ALA A 128 -3.64 -4.95 1.54
C ALA A 128 -5.09 -5.12 2.02
N GLY A 129 -5.72 -4.05 2.49
CA GLY A 129 -7.06 -4.05 3.04
C GLY A 129 -8.13 -4.56 2.07
N ASP A 130 -7.94 -4.34 0.78
CA ASP A 130 -8.78 -4.84 -0.31
C ASP A 130 -8.81 -6.37 -0.39
N ILE A 131 -7.67 -7.05 -0.14
CA ILE A 131 -7.61 -8.51 -0.10
C ILE A 131 -8.34 -9.03 1.15
N PHE A 132 -8.05 -8.45 2.32
CA PHE A 132 -8.64 -8.88 3.58
C PHE A 132 -10.14 -8.58 3.69
N SER A 133 -10.64 -7.59 2.93
CA SER A 133 -12.09 -7.30 2.81
C SER A 133 -12.79 -8.10 1.70
N GLY A 134 -12.08 -9.00 1.00
CA GLY A 134 -12.66 -9.88 -0.03
C GLY A 134 -12.93 -9.21 -1.39
N GLN A 135 -12.44 -7.98 -1.61
CA GLN A 135 -12.69 -7.26 -2.89
C GLN A 135 -12.02 -7.96 -4.08
N TRP A 136 -10.99 -8.77 -3.83
CA TRP A 136 -10.27 -9.53 -4.86
C TRP A 136 -11.05 -10.70 -5.45
N ASP A 137 -12.24 -10.99 -4.95
CA ASP A 137 -13.16 -11.97 -5.54
C ASP A 137 -14.01 -11.35 -6.66
N ASP A 138 -14.01 -10.00 -6.79
CA ASP A 138 -14.68 -9.27 -7.87
C ASP A 138 -13.70 -8.91 -8.99
N SER A 139 -13.94 -9.46 -10.20
CA SER A 139 -13.10 -9.20 -11.37
C SER A 139 -13.10 -7.74 -11.82
N LYS A 140 -14.17 -6.98 -11.56
CA LYS A 140 -14.22 -5.54 -11.85
C LYS A 140 -13.31 -4.77 -10.93
N TYR A 141 -13.29 -5.14 -9.64
CA TYR A 141 -12.35 -4.57 -8.69
C TYR A 141 -10.91 -4.85 -9.09
N VAL A 142 -10.58 -6.09 -9.46
CA VAL A 142 -9.23 -6.48 -9.90
C VAL A 142 -8.76 -5.65 -11.11
N ALA A 143 -9.65 -5.45 -12.10
CA ALA A 143 -9.34 -4.61 -13.25
C ALA A 143 -9.10 -3.14 -12.84
N TRP A 144 -9.95 -2.59 -11.97
CA TRP A 144 -9.78 -1.25 -11.44
C TRP A 144 -8.47 -1.11 -10.62
N ALA A 145 -8.14 -2.07 -9.76
CA ALA A 145 -6.91 -2.06 -8.98
C ALA A 145 -5.65 -2.07 -9.87
N ALA A 146 -5.71 -2.78 -11.01
CA ALA A 146 -4.64 -2.79 -11.99
C ALA A 146 -4.42 -1.41 -12.64
N GLU A 147 -5.49 -0.71 -13.01
CA GLU A 147 -5.40 0.64 -13.57
C GLU A 147 -4.95 1.66 -12.51
N GLU A 148 -5.45 1.54 -11.29
CA GLU A 148 -5.05 2.38 -10.16
C GLU A 148 -3.55 2.22 -9.83
N THR A 149 -3.03 0.98 -9.86
CA THR A 149 -1.61 0.72 -9.66
C THR A 149 -0.76 1.35 -10.76
N LYS A 150 -1.14 1.18 -12.03
CA LYS A 150 -0.45 1.84 -13.15
C LYS A 150 -0.44 3.36 -12.99
N ARG A 151 -1.56 3.93 -12.58
CA ARG A 151 -1.70 5.37 -12.33
C ARG A 151 -0.72 5.85 -11.24
N ARG A 152 -0.60 5.10 -10.14
CA ARG A 152 0.35 5.42 -9.05
C ARG A 152 1.82 5.28 -9.46
N GLU A 153 2.13 4.41 -10.42
CA GLU A 153 3.46 4.24 -10.99
C GLU A 153 3.82 5.33 -12.03
N MET A 154 2.85 6.13 -12.50
CA MET A 154 3.13 7.21 -13.45
C MET A 154 4.02 8.28 -12.82
N PRO A 155 5.12 8.67 -13.47
CA PRO A 155 5.97 9.73 -12.95
C PRO A 155 5.20 11.05 -12.88
N THR A 156 5.27 11.69 -11.73
CA THR A 156 4.76 13.05 -11.51
C THR A 156 5.88 14.07 -11.64
N ILE A 157 5.53 15.33 -11.68
CA ILE A 157 6.52 16.42 -11.74
C ILE A 157 7.32 16.48 -10.44
N THR A 158 8.56 16.97 -10.53
CA THR A 158 9.43 17.16 -9.36
C THR A 158 8.92 18.29 -8.45
N GLU A 159 9.35 18.30 -7.19
CA GLU A 159 9.00 19.37 -6.24
C GLU A 159 9.35 20.77 -6.79
N LYS A 160 10.50 20.91 -7.47
CA LYS A 160 10.90 22.16 -8.12
C LYS A 160 9.91 22.56 -9.21
N GLN A 161 9.54 21.63 -10.08
CA GLN A 161 8.55 21.87 -11.14
C GLN A 161 7.17 22.21 -10.57
N ALA A 162 6.77 21.57 -9.49
CA ALA A 162 5.53 21.89 -8.79
C ALA A 162 5.56 23.30 -8.20
N ALA A 163 6.67 23.72 -7.60
CA ALA A 163 6.88 25.08 -7.11
C ALA A 163 6.82 26.11 -8.24
N ASP A 164 7.45 25.82 -9.40
CA ASP A 164 7.40 26.69 -10.57
C ASP A 164 5.96 26.84 -11.11
N VAL A 165 5.18 25.75 -11.14
CA VAL A 165 3.75 25.77 -11.53
C VAL A 165 2.92 26.60 -10.54
N VAL A 166 3.15 26.44 -9.23
CA VAL A 166 2.46 27.25 -8.20
C VAL A 166 2.76 28.73 -8.39
N ALA A 167 4.02 29.11 -8.64
CA ALA A 167 4.42 30.49 -8.89
C ALA A 167 3.70 31.07 -10.12
N LEU A 168 3.63 30.30 -11.22
CA LEU A 168 2.88 30.71 -12.42
C LEU A 168 1.39 30.89 -12.16
N ILE A 169 0.76 29.97 -11.40
CA ILE A 169 -0.67 30.09 -11.01
C ILE A 169 -0.90 31.41 -10.28
N GLN A 170 -0.04 31.75 -9.31
CA GLN A 170 -0.13 32.99 -8.54
C GLN A 170 0.08 34.23 -9.42
N GLU A 171 1.08 34.22 -10.28
CA GLU A 171 1.42 35.33 -11.18
C GLU A 171 0.25 35.66 -12.12
N VAL A 172 -0.37 34.65 -12.70
CA VAL A 172 -1.51 34.87 -13.61
C VAL A 172 -2.83 35.12 -12.85
N GLY A 173 -2.88 34.91 -11.53
CA GLY A 173 -4.08 35.03 -10.72
C GLY A 173 -5.12 33.96 -11.03
N ALA A 174 -4.70 32.76 -11.43
CA ALA A 174 -5.62 31.66 -11.71
C ALA A 174 -6.11 31.02 -10.40
N ASP A 175 -7.39 30.62 -10.39
CA ASP A 175 -7.92 29.84 -9.30
C ASP A 175 -7.28 28.43 -9.29
N LYS A 176 -6.63 28.08 -8.18
CA LYS A 176 -5.90 26.84 -8.00
C LYS A 176 -6.80 25.62 -8.14
N VAL A 177 -8.01 25.67 -7.56
CA VAL A 177 -8.94 24.54 -7.57
C VAL A 177 -9.44 24.27 -8.99
N ALA A 178 -9.84 25.34 -9.69
CA ALA A 178 -10.27 25.25 -11.08
C ALA A 178 -9.14 24.79 -12.00
N PHE A 179 -7.89 25.20 -11.71
CA PHE A 179 -6.72 24.75 -12.46
C PHE A 179 -6.46 23.26 -12.27
N LEU A 180 -6.43 22.75 -11.04
CA LEU A 180 -6.24 21.33 -10.76
C LEU A 180 -7.37 20.49 -11.37
N ALA A 181 -8.62 20.93 -11.28
CA ALA A 181 -9.75 20.26 -11.93
C ALA A 181 -9.61 20.20 -13.47
N TRP A 182 -9.03 21.23 -14.10
CA TRP A 182 -8.72 21.21 -15.52
C TRP A 182 -7.60 20.19 -15.84
N VAL A 183 -6.53 20.15 -15.02
CA VAL A 183 -5.44 19.16 -15.18
C VAL A 183 -5.99 17.76 -14.99
N GLU A 184 -6.82 17.52 -13.98
CA GLU A 184 -7.49 16.24 -13.73
C GLU A 184 -8.30 15.78 -14.94
N LYS A 185 -9.11 16.66 -15.53
CA LYS A 185 -9.88 16.36 -16.74
C LYS A 185 -8.99 16.00 -17.93
N MET A 186 -7.86 16.68 -18.07
CA MET A 186 -6.88 16.41 -19.14
C MET A 186 -6.13 15.10 -18.91
N ALA A 187 -5.75 14.83 -17.67
CA ALA A 187 -5.01 13.62 -17.28
C ALA A 187 -5.91 12.36 -17.24
N GLY A 188 -7.23 12.54 -17.10
CA GLY A 188 -8.19 11.44 -16.99
C GLY A 188 -8.18 10.72 -15.63
N HIS A 189 -7.56 11.34 -14.61
CA HIS A 189 -7.49 10.81 -13.25
C HIS A 189 -7.35 11.95 -12.22
N PRO A 190 -7.64 11.70 -10.92
CA PRO A 190 -7.51 12.69 -9.87
C PRO A 190 -6.12 13.31 -9.75
N VAL A 191 -6.06 14.64 -9.60
CA VAL A 191 -4.84 15.43 -9.40
C VAL A 191 -5.09 16.34 -8.18
N PRO A 192 -5.02 15.81 -6.96
CA PRO A 192 -5.39 16.54 -5.75
C PRO A 192 -4.44 17.70 -5.41
N THR A 193 -3.17 17.59 -5.80
CA THR A 193 -2.17 18.64 -5.59
C THR A 193 -1.31 18.87 -6.82
N GLU A 194 -0.54 19.95 -6.86
CA GLU A 194 0.40 20.22 -7.95
C GLU A 194 1.49 19.16 -8.08
N GLN A 195 1.86 18.51 -6.98
CA GLN A 195 2.85 17.42 -6.99
C GLN A 195 2.32 16.16 -7.70
N ASP A 196 0.99 16.01 -7.80
CA ASP A 196 0.35 14.89 -8.46
C ASP A 196 0.17 15.10 -9.98
N ILE A 197 0.61 16.24 -10.52
CA ILE A 197 0.58 16.51 -11.96
C ILE A 197 1.47 15.51 -12.68
N PRO A 198 0.95 14.75 -13.68
CA PRO A 198 1.78 13.84 -14.46
C PRO A 198 2.94 14.58 -15.15
N ALA A 199 4.14 14.00 -15.11
CA ALA A 199 5.32 14.60 -15.76
C ALA A 199 5.07 14.86 -17.25
N ALA A 200 4.33 13.98 -17.93
CA ALA A 200 3.93 14.13 -19.33
C ALA A 200 3.03 15.35 -19.59
N ALA A 201 2.33 15.84 -18.58
CA ALA A 201 1.42 16.97 -18.69
C ALA A 201 2.12 18.34 -18.50
N LEU A 202 3.35 18.34 -17.96
CA LEU A 202 4.05 19.57 -17.55
C LEU A 202 4.15 20.61 -18.67
N ASP A 203 4.54 20.20 -19.85
CA ASP A 203 4.71 21.12 -21.01
C ASP A 203 3.38 21.81 -21.37
N THR A 204 2.29 21.05 -21.41
CA THR A 204 0.95 21.59 -21.70
C THR A 204 0.47 22.53 -20.60
N VAL A 205 0.70 22.16 -19.35
CA VAL A 205 0.36 22.95 -18.16
C VAL A 205 1.09 24.28 -18.19
N THR A 206 2.42 24.25 -18.38
CA THR A 206 3.26 25.44 -18.41
C THR A 206 2.88 26.36 -19.56
N LYS A 207 2.73 25.86 -20.79
CA LYS A 207 2.31 26.64 -21.95
C LYS A 207 0.94 27.32 -21.75
N THR A 208 0.01 26.63 -21.09
CA THR A 208 -1.32 27.17 -20.82
C THR A 208 -1.27 28.35 -19.85
N LEU A 209 -0.45 28.23 -18.79
CA LEU A 209 -0.25 29.32 -17.82
C LEU A 209 0.51 30.49 -18.43
N GLU A 210 1.55 30.23 -19.22
CA GLU A 210 2.32 31.29 -19.92
C GLU A 210 1.45 32.06 -20.92
N LYS A 211 0.57 31.37 -21.65
CA LYS A 211 -0.40 32.05 -22.52
C LYS A 211 -1.31 33.00 -21.74
N LYS A 212 -1.80 32.58 -20.57
CA LYS A 212 -2.59 33.46 -19.69
C LYS A 212 -1.77 34.64 -19.17
N ARG A 213 -0.49 34.44 -18.83
CA ARG A 213 0.42 35.49 -18.42
C ARG A 213 0.58 36.56 -19.49
N THR A 214 0.83 36.14 -20.75
CA THR A 214 0.96 37.06 -21.88
C THR A 214 -0.34 37.84 -22.15
N GLN A 215 -1.50 37.19 -22.03
CA GLN A 215 -2.79 37.84 -22.19
C GLN A 215 -3.05 38.89 -21.09
N LYS A 216 -2.70 38.59 -19.85
CA LYS A 216 -2.82 39.52 -18.71
C LYS A 216 -1.87 40.72 -18.82
N ALA A 217 -0.69 40.52 -19.39
CA ALA A 217 0.28 41.62 -19.60
C ALA A 217 -0.12 42.56 -20.78
N ALA A 218 -0.99 42.09 -21.67
CA ALA A 218 -1.48 42.85 -22.84
C ALA A 218 -2.82 43.56 -22.61
N ALA A 219 -3.47 43.33 -21.45
CA ALA A 219 -4.74 43.94 -21.05
C ALA A 219 -4.53 45.03 -20.02
#